data_efaf2d0f173ba4df08e81f60f462f093
#
_entry.id   efaf2d0f173ba4df08e81f60f462f093
#
_cell.length_a   1.000
_cell.length_b   1.000
_cell.length_c   1.000
_cell.angle_alpha   90.00
_cell.angle_beta   90.00
_cell.angle_gamma   90.00
#
_symmetry.space_group_name_H-M   'P 1'
#
loop_
_entity.id
_entity.type
_entity.pdbx_description
1 polymer ?
#
loop_
_entity_poly.entity_id
_entity_poly.type
_entity_poly.pdbx_seq_one_letter_code
_entity_poly.pdbx_strand_id
1 'polypeptide(L)'
;MGHKGSETYNKIQDSLVPSNRAWAKSAPVLVLGVAKTRFSHNDTPNNYATHDLGAAMALMAVEATALGLAAHQMAGFDWVKARESFGIPETYAMGSVMAIGYQGELTDLPEKFQAQEQAPRSRKALSEIVLSDWDQPADLG
;
A
#
# COMPACT_ATOMS: atom_id res chain seq x y z
N MET A 1 -1.40 11.96 1.38
CA MET A 1 -2.82 11.55 1.34
C MET A 1 -3.62 12.55 0.53
N GLY A 2 -4.43 12.07 -0.40
CA GLY A 2 -5.31 12.90 -1.23
C GLY A 2 -6.75 12.42 -1.15
N HIS A 3 -7.68 13.35 -0.99
CA HIS A 3 -9.11 13.10 -1.12
C HIS A 3 -9.52 13.23 -2.59
N LYS A 4 -10.47 12.41 -3.04
CA LYS A 4 -10.99 12.41 -4.41
C LYS A 4 -11.36 13.82 -4.87
N GLY A 5 -10.87 14.20 -6.04
CA GLY A 5 -11.01 15.55 -6.59
C GLY A 5 -9.89 16.53 -6.23
N SER A 6 -9.00 16.21 -5.27
CA SER A 6 -7.84 17.04 -4.97
C SER A 6 -6.69 16.79 -5.95
N GLU A 7 -5.81 17.78 -6.12
CA GLU A 7 -4.58 17.65 -6.92
C GLU A 7 -3.71 16.49 -6.43
N THR A 8 -3.55 16.33 -5.11
CA THR A 8 -2.79 15.23 -4.51
C THR A 8 -3.37 13.87 -4.89
N TYR A 9 -4.70 13.71 -4.84
CA TYR A 9 -5.37 12.50 -5.27
C TYR A 9 -5.08 12.18 -6.74
N ASN A 10 -5.22 13.17 -7.61
CA ASN A 10 -4.99 13.00 -9.04
C ASN A 10 -3.55 12.59 -9.34
N LYS A 11 -2.55 13.20 -8.70
CA LYS A 11 -1.13 12.83 -8.82
C LYS A 11 -0.89 11.36 -8.41
N ILE A 12 -1.48 10.91 -7.29
CA ILE A 12 -1.36 9.52 -6.85
C ILE A 12 -2.05 8.59 -7.86
N GLN A 13 -3.30 8.89 -8.24
CA GLN A 13 -4.07 8.09 -9.19
C GLN A 13 -3.37 7.97 -10.53
N ASP A 14 -2.77 9.05 -11.03
CA ASP A 14 -2.07 9.08 -12.31
C ASP A 14 -0.78 8.28 -12.32
N SER A 15 -0.18 8.05 -11.15
CA SER A 15 0.97 7.16 -11.00
C SER A 15 0.61 5.67 -10.99
N LEU A 16 -0.65 5.30 -10.71
CA LEU A 16 -1.06 3.89 -10.66
C LEU A 16 -0.96 3.22 -12.03
N VAL A 17 -0.52 1.95 -12.02
CA VAL A 17 -0.61 1.11 -13.23
C VAL A 17 -2.07 0.95 -13.67
N PRO A 18 -2.34 0.72 -14.98
CA PRO A 18 -3.71 0.70 -15.52
C PRO A 18 -4.66 -0.25 -14.76
N SER A 19 -4.18 -1.43 -14.35
CA SER A 19 -5.00 -2.40 -13.60
C SER A 19 -5.46 -1.86 -12.24
N ASN A 20 -4.57 -1.21 -11.49
CA ASN A 20 -4.91 -0.61 -10.20
C ASN A 20 -5.78 0.63 -10.38
N ARG A 21 -5.46 1.49 -11.35
CA ARG A 21 -6.24 2.69 -11.65
C ARG A 21 -7.70 2.35 -11.99
N ALA A 22 -7.94 1.23 -12.67
CA ALA A 22 -9.27 0.85 -13.15
C ALA A 22 -10.31 0.73 -12.03
N TRP A 23 -9.92 0.26 -10.83
CA TRP A 23 -10.81 0.13 -9.68
C TRP A 23 -10.55 1.19 -8.59
N ALA A 24 -9.27 1.53 -8.32
CA ALA A 24 -8.92 2.46 -7.24
C ALA A 24 -9.46 3.89 -7.43
N LYS A 25 -9.83 4.26 -8.67
CA LYS A 25 -10.51 5.54 -8.98
C LYS A 25 -11.84 5.72 -8.22
N SER A 26 -12.44 4.64 -7.73
CA SER A 26 -13.68 4.68 -6.93
C SER A 26 -13.41 5.07 -5.49
N ALA A 27 -12.23 4.79 -4.95
CA ALA A 27 -11.89 5.08 -3.57
C ALA A 27 -11.93 6.60 -3.29
N PRO A 28 -12.50 7.03 -2.16
CA PRO A 28 -12.55 8.45 -1.78
C PRO A 28 -11.18 8.98 -1.34
N VAL A 29 -10.27 8.11 -0.90
CA VAL A 29 -8.94 8.49 -0.40
C VAL A 29 -7.86 7.61 -1.00
N LEU A 30 -6.77 8.25 -1.45
CA LEU A 30 -5.52 7.58 -1.82
C LEU A 30 -4.38 8.10 -0.94
N VAL A 31 -3.53 7.19 -0.47
CA VAL A 31 -2.35 7.49 0.34
C VAL A 31 -1.12 6.95 -0.37
N LEU A 32 -0.11 7.77 -0.60
CA LEU A 32 1.23 7.34 -1.00
C LEU A 32 2.11 7.33 0.24
N GLY A 33 2.66 6.17 0.58
CA GLY A 33 3.61 6.02 1.68
C GLY A 33 5.01 6.47 1.27
N VAL A 34 5.62 7.36 2.07
CA VAL A 34 7.01 7.82 1.87
C VAL A 34 7.76 7.85 3.20
N ALA A 35 9.05 7.53 3.19
CA ALA A 35 9.90 7.56 4.37
C ALA A 35 11.23 8.23 4.09
N LYS A 36 11.69 9.07 5.02
CA LYS A 36 13.01 9.69 4.94
C LYS A 36 14.09 8.65 5.26
N THR A 37 15.03 8.45 4.32
CA THR A 37 16.08 7.43 4.44
C THR A 37 17.31 7.89 5.23
N ARG A 38 17.24 9.11 5.79
CA ARG A 38 18.29 9.70 6.64
C ARG A 38 17.68 10.33 7.87
N PHE A 39 18.32 10.19 9.03
CA PHE A 39 17.87 10.81 10.28
C PHE A 39 17.97 12.35 10.19
N SER A 40 16.91 13.03 10.63
CA SER A 40 16.84 14.49 10.56
C SER A 40 17.82 15.21 11.51
N HIS A 41 18.20 14.54 12.60
CA HIS A 41 19.03 15.15 13.64
C HIS A 41 20.54 15.12 13.35
N ASN A 42 21.02 14.21 12.50
CA ASN A 42 22.46 14.06 12.23
C ASN A 42 22.80 13.64 10.79
N ASP A 43 21.78 13.53 9.93
CA ASP A 43 21.89 13.15 8.53
C ASP A 43 22.60 11.80 8.27
N THR A 44 22.63 10.91 9.24
CA THR A 44 23.13 9.53 9.02
C THR A 44 22.05 8.66 8.37
N PRO A 45 22.43 7.54 7.68
CA PRO A 45 21.44 6.62 7.08
C PRO A 45 20.47 6.07 8.13
N ASN A 46 19.17 6.11 7.80
CA ASN A 46 18.10 5.46 8.56
C ASN A 46 17.76 4.10 7.95
N ASN A 47 18.40 3.05 8.45
CA ASN A 47 18.19 1.69 7.95
C ASN A 47 16.79 1.12 8.28
N TYR A 48 16.03 1.79 9.15
CA TYR A 48 14.67 1.38 9.54
C TYR A 48 13.57 2.10 8.75
N ALA A 49 13.92 3.04 7.86
CA ALA A 49 12.95 3.88 7.16
C ALA A 49 11.84 3.08 6.45
N THR A 50 12.20 2.02 5.71
CA THR A 50 11.23 1.19 5.00
C THR A 50 10.48 0.23 5.93
N HIS A 51 11.12 -0.27 6.98
CA HIS A 51 10.47 -1.06 8.04
C HIS A 51 9.38 -0.25 8.73
N ASP A 52 9.71 0.96 9.20
CA ASP A 52 8.78 1.83 9.90
C ASP A 52 7.62 2.26 8.99
N LEU A 53 7.92 2.54 7.72
CA LEU A 53 6.90 2.84 6.72
C LEU A 53 5.93 1.66 6.54
N GLY A 54 6.45 0.43 6.41
CA GLY A 54 5.64 -0.78 6.28
C GLY A 54 4.74 -0.99 7.50
N ALA A 55 5.30 -0.81 8.71
CA ALA A 55 4.54 -0.88 9.95
C ALA A 55 3.44 0.19 10.03
N ALA A 56 3.75 1.45 9.69
CA ALA A 56 2.77 2.53 9.67
C ALA A 56 1.62 2.27 8.69
N MET A 57 1.94 1.78 7.47
CA MET A 57 0.93 1.44 6.47
C MET A 57 0.07 0.24 6.90
N ALA A 58 0.66 -0.76 7.56
CA ALA A 58 -0.09 -1.90 8.09
C ALA A 58 -1.03 -1.49 9.23
N LEU A 59 -0.55 -0.68 10.19
CA LEU A 59 -1.37 -0.15 11.28
C LEU A 59 -2.50 0.73 10.77
N MET A 60 -2.25 1.56 9.75
CA MET A 60 -3.30 2.36 9.10
C MET A 60 -4.40 1.47 8.50
N ALA A 61 -4.04 0.34 7.86
CA ALA A 61 -5.02 -0.59 7.31
C ALA A 61 -5.84 -1.28 8.42
N VAL A 62 -5.19 -1.64 9.54
CA VAL A 62 -5.87 -2.22 10.72
C VAL A 62 -6.86 -1.22 11.32
N GLU A 63 -6.41 0.02 11.54
CA GLU A 63 -7.27 1.08 12.08
C GLU A 63 -8.45 1.40 11.14
N ALA A 64 -8.20 1.49 9.82
CA ALA A 64 -9.27 1.67 8.84
C ALA A 64 -10.33 0.57 8.97
N THR A 65 -9.90 -0.70 9.11
CA THR A 65 -10.82 -1.83 9.30
C THR A 65 -11.59 -1.73 10.62
N ALA A 66 -10.94 -1.31 11.72
CA ALA A 66 -11.59 -1.10 13.02
C ALA A 66 -12.66 -0.01 12.96
N LEU A 67 -12.49 0.98 12.07
CA LEU A 67 -13.46 2.05 11.79
C LEU A 67 -14.53 1.65 10.75
N GLY A 68 -14.59 0.39 10.32
CA GLY A 68 -15.55 -0.09 9.32
C GLY A 68 -15.22 0.30 7.88
N LEU A 69 -13.98 0.72 7.61
CA LEU A 69 -13.50 1.03 6.27
C LEU A 69 -12.78 -0.17 5.66
N ALA A 70 -12.74 -0.23 4.33
CA ALA A 70 -11.85 -1.11 3.57
C ALA A 70 -10.55 -0.36 3.24
N ALA A 71 -9.42 -1.06 3.32
CA ALA A 71 -8.11 -0.55 2.94
C ALA A 71 -7.38 -1.56 2.06
N HIS A 72 -6.84 -1.10 0.93
CA HIS A 72 -6.11 -1.96 0.00
C HIS A 72 -4.79 -1.33 -0.41
N GLN A 73 -3.67 -1.99 -0.08
CA GLN A 73 -2.33 -1.55 -0.45
C GLN A 73 -1.95 -2.09 -1.84
N MET A 74 -1.36 -1.23 -2.66
CA MET A 74 -0.93 -1.51 -4.02
C MET A 74 0.55 -1.20 -4.19
N ALA A 75 1.33 -2.17 -4.70
CA ALA A 75 2.71 -1.96 -5.14
C ALA A 75 2.79 -1.52 -6.62
N GLY A 76 1.71 -1.72 -7.38
CA GLY A 76 1.65 -1.42 -8.81
C GLY A 76 1.41 0.06 -9.09
N PHE A 77 2.46 0.86 -9.05
CA PHE A 77 2.48 2.26 -9.48
C PHE A 77 3.84 2.62 -10.08
N ASP A 78 3.88 3.67 -10.87
CA ASP A 78 5.09 4.23 -11.47
C ASP A 78 5.79 5.14 -10.45
N TRP A 79 6.89 4.64 -9.91
CA TRP A 79 7.72 5.31 -8.89
C TRP A 79 8.36 6.58 -9.42
N VAL A 80 8.82 6.57 -10.68
CA VAL A 80 9.47 7.73 -11.30
C VAL A 80 8.44 8.85 -11.45
N LYS A 81 7.31 8.53 -12.05
CA LYS A 81 6.20 9.47 -12.23
C LYS A 81 5.69 10.04 -10.90
N ALA A 82 5.54 9.20 -9.86
CA ALA A 82 5.14 9.66 -8.53
C ALA A 82 6.17 10.63 -7.94
N ARG A 83 7.46 10.26 -8.00
CA ARG A 83 8.57 11.09 -7.51
C ARG A 83 8.57 12.47 -8.18
N GLU A 84 8.49 12.51 -9.50
CA GLU A 84 8.48 13.75 -10.27
C GLU A 84 7.24 14.61 -9.98
N SER A 85 6.05 13.99 -9.98
CA SER A 85 4.77 14.68 -9.76
C SER A 85 4.69 15.40 -8.41
N PHE A 86 5.34 14.83 -7.38
CA PHE A 86 5.35 15.37 -6.02
C PHE A 86 6.65 16.10 -5.67
N GLY A 87 7.68 16.08 -6.53
CA GLY A 87 9.00 16.62 -6.21
C GLY A 87 9.66 15.91 -5.04
N ILE A 88 9.49 14.58 -4.90
CA ILE A 88 10.03 13.80 -3.78
C ILE A 88 11.55 13.66 -3.92
N PRO A 89 12.35 14.17 -2.97
CA PRO A 89 13.80 14.05 -3.03
C PRO A 89 14.28 12.60 -2.99
N GLU A 90 15.47 12.34 -3.54
CA GLU A 90 16.12 11.01 -3.51
C GLU A 90 16.37 10.47 -2.08
N THR A 91 16.43 11.36 -1.11
CA THR A 91 16.56 11.01 0.31
C THR A 91 15.27 10.43 0.93
N TYR A 92 14.25 10.18 0.11
CA TYR A 92 13.02 9.51 0.52
C TYR A 92 12.81 8.22 -0.27
N ALA A 93 12.52 7.14 0.44
CA ALA A 93 11.98 5.91 -0.13
C ALA A 93 10.46 6.01 -0.25
N MET A 94 9.90 5.36 -1.27
CA MET A 94 8.47 5.18 -1.42
C MET A 94 8.09 3.73 -1.10
N GLY A 95 6.96 3.56 -0.44
CA GLY A 95 6.37 2.26 -0.14
C GLY A 95 5.24 1.90 -1.11
N SER A 96 4.07 1.63 -0.57
CA SER A 96 2.87 1.33 -1.35
C SER A 96 1.97 2.55 -1.51
N VAL A 97 1.06 2.48 -2.48
CA VAL A 97 -0.16 3.30 -2.49
C VAL A 97 -1.27 2.53 -1.78
N MET A 98 -2.06 3.21 -0.95
CA MET A 98 -3.22 2.63 -0.28
C MET A 98 -4.49 3.35 -0.72
N ALA A 99 -5.50 2.57 -1.12
CA ALA A 99 -6.87 3.04 -1.32
C ALA A 99 -7.67 2.80 -0.02
N ILE A 100 -8.42 3.80 0.44
CA ILE A 100 -9.25 3.71 1.65
C ILE A 100 -10.65 4.22 1.32
N GLY A 101 -11.68 3.51 1.79
CA GLY A 101 -13.08 3.88 1.61
C GLY A 101 -14.01 2.84 2.21
N TYR A 102 -15.31 3.02 2.04
CA TYR A 102 -16.27 1.97 2.36
C TYR A 102 -16.28 0.90 1.27
N GLN A 103 -16.53 -0.36 1.66
CA GLN A 103 -16.71 -1.44 0.70
C GLN A 103 -17.91 -1.14 -0.19
N GLY A 104 -17.71 -1.16 -1.50
CA GLY A 104 -18.76 -1.03 -2.49
C GLY A 104 -19.38 -2.37 -2.88
N GLU A 105 -20.36 -2.33 -3.78
CA GLU A 105 -20.98 -3.54 -4.31
C GLU A 105 -20.06 -4.22 -5.34
N LEU A 106 -20.14 -5.55 -5.42
CA LEU A 106 -19.34 -6.33 -6.39
C LEU A 106 -19.55 -5.84 -7.82
N THR A 107 -20.77 -5.47 -8.17
CA THR A 107 -21.17 -4.99 -9.49
C THR A 107 -20.57 -3.63 -9.86
N ASP A 108 -20.04 -2.87 -8.90
CA ASP A 108 -19.33 -1.61 -9.14
C ASP A 108 -17.93 -1.84 -9.73
N LEU A 109 -17.40 -3.07 -9.56
CA LEU A 109 -16.12 -3.44 -10.13
C LEU A 109 -16.25 -3.78 -11.63
N PRO A 110 -15.25 -3.43 -12.45
CA PRO A 110 -15.16 -3.97 -13.80
C PRO A 110 -15.23 -5.51 -13.77
N GLU A 111 -15.96 -6.11 -14.70
CA GLU A 111 -16.27 -7.55 -14.76
C GLU A 111 -15.04 -8.45 -14.51
N LYS A 112 -13.89 -8.09 -15.11
CA LYS A 112 -12.64 -8.84 -14.94
C LYS A 112 -12.12 -8.91 -13.49
N PHE A 113 -12.54 -8.00 -12.61
CA PHE A 113 -12.14 -8.00 -11.20
C PHE A 113 -13.17 -8.68 -10.29
N GLN A 114 -14.43 -8.83 -10.74
CA GLN A 114 -15.48 -9.46 -9.94
C GLN A 114 -15.12 -10.91 -9.60
N ALA A 115 -14.61 -11.66 -10.58
CA ALA A 115 -14.16 -13.04 -10.35
C ALA A 115 -12.97 -13.12 -9.38
N GLN A 116 -12.06 -12.15 -9.43
CA GLN A 116 -10.92 -12.07 -8.50
C GLN A 116 -11.35 -11.75 -7.08
N GLU A 117 -12.35 -10.86 -6.91
CA GLU A 117 -12.88 -10.49 -5.60
C GLU A 117 -13.60 -11.67 -4.93
N GLN A 118 -14.27 -12.51 -5.70
CA GLN A 118 -14.96 -13.71 -5.22
C GLN A 118 -14.05 -14.93 -5.05
N ALA A 119 -12.82 -14.89 -5.54
CA ALA A 119 -11.90 -16.02 -5.46
C ALA A 119 -11.55 -16.37 -4.01
N PRO A 120 -11.46 -17.66 -3.64
CA PRO A 120 -11.03 -18.06 -2.32
C PRO A 120 -9.67 -17.46 -1.95
N ARG A 121 -9.60 -16.84 -0.78
CA ARG A 121 -8.36 -16.25 -0.30
C ARG A 121 -7.37 -17.35 0.08
N SER A 122 -6.17 -17.34 -0.51
CA SER A 122 -5.06 -18.23 -0.16
C SER A 122 -3.94 -17.46 0.56
N ARG A 123 -3.29 -18.12 1.48
CA ARG A 123 -2.08 -17.65 2.17
C ARG A 123 -1.12 -18.84 2.32
N LYS A 124 0.17 -18.54 2.36
CA LYS A 124 1.17 -19.54 2.73
C LYS A 124 0.91 -20.05 4.14
N ALA A 125 1.21 -21.32 4.38
CA ALA A 125 1.22 -21.86 5.73
C ALA A 125 2.27 -21.15 6.59
N LEU A 126 2.02 -21.04 7.90
CA LEU A 126 2.98 -20.41 8.79
C LEU A 126 4.35 -21.09 8.78
N SER A 127 4.38 -22.43 8.64
CA SER A 127 5.60 -23.23 8.49
C SER A 127 6.45 -22.88 7.26
N GLU A 128 5.87 -22.18 6.25
CA GLU A 128 6.61 -21.71 5.08
C GLU A 128 7.26 -20.34 5.28
N ILE A 129 6.88 -19.60 6.33
CA ILE A 129 7.31 -18.22 6.55
C ILE A 129 7.87 -17.94 7.94
N VAL A 130 7.66 -18.87 8.89
CA VAL A 130 8.23 -18.80 10.24
C VAL A 130 9.29 -19.89 10.36
N LEU A 131 10.51 -19.48 10.66
CA LEU A 131 11.66 -20.34 10.73
C LEU A 131 12.22 -20.37 12.15
N SER A 132 12.65 -21.54 12.61
CA SER A 132 13.38 -21.72 13.88
C SER A 132 14.89 -21.49 13.69
N ASP A 133 15.39 -21.74 12.50
CA ASP A 133 16.76 -21.46 12.07
C ASP A 133 16.70 -21.17 10.56
N TRP A 134 17.82 -20.73 9.94
CA TRP A 134 17.83 -20.46 8.51
C TRP A 134 17.39 -21.68 7.72
N ASP A 135 16.36 -21.51 6.88
CA ASP A 135 15.75 -22.53 6.02
C ASP A 135 15.18 -23.77 6.79
N GLN A 136 14.89 -23.62 8.09
CA GLN A 136 14.26 -24.64 8.91
C GLN A 136 12.90 -24.16 9.39
N PRO A 137 11.78 -24.78 8.97
CA PRO A 137 10.46 -24.41 9.45
C PRO A 137 10.36 -24.49 10.97
N ALA A 138 9.67 -23.50 11.58
CA ALA A 138 9.37 -23.56 13.01
C ALA A 138 8.25 -24.61 13.27
N ASP A 139 8.40 -25.37 14.35
CA ASP A 139 7.29 -26.14 14.91
C ASP A 139 6.39 -25.16 15.68
N LEU A 140 5.19 -24.98 15.20
CA LEU A 140 4.22 -24.02 15.78
C LEU A 140 3.12 -24.70 16.59
N GLY A 141 3.25 -26.02 16.86
CA GLY A 141 2.29 -26.80 17.67
C GLY A 141 1.08 -27.28 16.87
#